data_4caba505dd8fd3f723ab13633ad7ac8d
#
_entry.id   4caba505dd8fd3f723ab13633ad7ac8d
#
_cell.length_a   1.000
_cell.length_b   1.000
_cell.length_c   1.000
_cell.angle_alpha   90.00
_cell.angle_beta   90.00
_cell.angle_gamma   90.00
#
_symmetry.space_group_name_H-M   'P 1'
#
loop_
_entity.id
_entity.type
_entity.pdbx_description
1 polymer ?
#
loop_
_entity_poly.entity_id
_entity_poly.type
_entity_poly.pdbx_seq_one_letter_code
_entity_poly.pdbx_strand_id
1 'polypeptide(L)'
;MNIKGLDYNTQRERLVLPEYGREVQQMVDHCVALPTRAERQHCAEAIVRVMERMAPRTGDSNDLQHKLWDHLALMSNFKLDIDYPVDIEQAHKIMQKPKPMAYPMKRIPVRHYGNMMFEVLNMLKDMPEGRDREELVRLAANQMKRDLMLWGHGSSDNEKVASDLA
;
A
#
# COMPACT_ATOMS: atom_id res chain seq x y z
N MET A 1 -23.13 -10.42 -27.04
CA MET A 1 -23.93 -11.63 -26.71
C MET A 1 -23.73 -11.94 -25.25
N ASN A 2 -24.70 -11.64 -24.38
CA ASN A 2 -24.63 -12.04 -22.96
C ASN A 2 -25.30 -13.41 -22.84
N ILE A 3 -24.50 -14.45 -22.67
CA ILE A 3 -25.01 -15.80 -22.43
C ILE A 3 -25.14 -15.96 -20.92
N LYS A 4 -26.36 -16.14 -20.39
CA LYS A 4 -26.61 -16.38 -18.98
C LYS A 4 -25.72 -17.53 -18.46
N GLY A 5 -24.88 -17.25 -17.47
CA GLY A 5 -23.97 -18.23 -16.87
C GLY A 5 -22.53 -18.23 -17.42
N LEU A 6 -22.22 -17.42 -18.43
CA LEU A 6 -20.88 -17.25 -19.02
C LEU A 6 -20.30 -15.83 -18.76
N ASP A 7 -20.55 -15.29 -17.59
CA ASP A 7 -19.98 -14.00 -17.22
C ASP A 7 -18.50 -14.14 -16.85
N TYR A 8 -17.65 -13.31 -17.46
CA TYR A 8 -16.25 -13.21 -17.05
C TYR A 8 -16.15 -12.67 -15.63
N ASN A 9 -15.20 -13.17 -14.86
CA ASN A 9 -14.98 -12.74 -13.48
C ASN A 9 -14.71 -11.22 -13.34
N THR A 10 -14.19 -10.61 -14.38
CA THR A 10 -13.97 -9.15 -14.48
C THR A 10 -15.26 -8.33 -14.58
N GLN A 11 -16.37 -8.95 -14.97
CA GLN A 11 -17.69 -8.30 -15.10
C GLN A 11 -18.54 -8.44 -13.84
N ARG A 12 -18.12 -9.30 -12.91
CA ARG A 12 -18.80 -9.55 -11.63
C ARG A 12 -18.31 -8.58 -10.57
N GLU A 13 -19.11 -8.38 -9.54
CA GLU A 13 -18.69 -7.58 -8.37
C GLU A 13 -17.41 -8.14 -7.76
N ARG A 14 -16.55 -7.21 -7.29
CA ARG A 14 -15.31 -7.55 -6.63
C ARG A 14 -15.59 -8.28 -5.33
N LEU A 15 -14.88 -9.38 -5.09
CA LEU A 15 -14.91 -10.07 -3.80
C LEU A 15 -14.24 -9.22 -2.74
N VAL A 16 -14.81 -9.17 -1.54
CA VAL A 16 -14.20 -8.48 -0.38
C VAL A 16 -12.95 -9.25 0.05
N LEU A 17 -13.08 -10.56 0.21
CA LEU A 17 -11.98 -11.46 0.54
C LEU A 17 -11.91 -12.61 -0.50
N PRO A 18 -11.01 -12.51 -1.49
CA PRO A 18 -10.89 -13.53 -2.54
C PRO A 18 -10.53 -14.92 -2.04
N GLU A 19 -9.90 -15.04 -0.87
CA GLU A 19 -9.44 -16.30 -0.28
C GLU A 19 -10.57 -17.30 0.02
N TYR A 20 -11.79 -16.81 0.28
CA TYR A 20 -12.95 -17.68 0.54
C TYR A 20 -13.79 -17.95 -0.70
N GLY A 21 -13.53 -17.23 -1.77
CA GLY A 21 -14.26 -17.39 -3.02
C GLY A 21 -15.66 -16.78 -3.01
N ARG A 22 -16.33 -16.95 -4.14
CA ARG A 22 -17.61 -16.29 -4.42
C ARG A 22 -18.77 -16.92 -3.69
N GLU A 23 -18.72 -18.22 -3.47
CA GLU A 23 -19.79 -18.96 -2.79
C GLU A 23 -19.94 -18.52 -1.33
N VAL A 24 -18.82 -18.35 -0.62
CA VAL A 24 -18.87 -17.86 0.77
C VAL A 24 -19.34 -16.42 0.81
N GLN A 25 -18.96 -15.56 -0.14
CA GLN A 25 -19.50 -14.21 -0.22
C GLN A 25 -21.03 -14.21 -0.40
N GLN A 26 -21.57 -15.05 -1.27
CA GLN A 26 -23.02 -15.19 -1.45
C GLN A 26 -23.71 -15.72 -0.20
N MET A 27 -23.09 -16.64 0.55
CA MET A 27 -23.62 -17.08 1.84
C MET A 27 -23.69 -15.95 2.84
N VAL A 28 -22.70 -15.06 2.89
CA VAL A 28 -22.69 -13.88 3.76
C VAL A 28 -23.77 -12.89 3.33
N ASP A 29 -23.91 -12.63 2.05
CA ASP A 29 -24.96 -11.74 1.51
C ASP A 29 -26.36 -12.27 1.83
N HIS A 30 -26.57 -13.59 1.72
CA HIS A 30 -27.81 -14.26 2.15
C HIS A 30 -28.03 -14.10 3.65
N CYS A 31 -27.00 -14.29 4.47
CA CYS A 31 -27.06 -14.16 5.92
C CYS A 31 -27.50 -12.74 6.34
N VAL A 32 -26.98 -11.71 5.69
CA VAL A 32 -27.38 -10.30 5.91
C VAL A 32 -28.86 -10.07 5.56
N ALA A 33 -29.39 -10.77 4.56
CA ALA A 33 -30.77 -10.63 4.10
C ALA A 33 -31.80 -11.34 5.00
N LEU A 34 -31.37 -12.19 5.94
CA LEU A 34 -32.29 -12.93 6.84
C LEU A 34 -33.04 -11.98 7.78
N PRO A 35 -34.34 -12.21 8.00
CA PRO A 35 -35.18 -11.28 8.74
C PRO A 35 -34.92 -11.28 10.25
N THR A 36 -34.66 -12.46 10.85
CA THR A 36 -34.52 -12.59 12.30
C THR A 36 -33.06 -12.66 12.75
N ARG A 37 -32.76 -12.04 13.92
CA ARG A 37 -31.41 -12.07 14.50
C ARG A 37 -30.96 -13.50 14.83
N ALA A 38 -31.88 -14.36 15.29
CA ALA A 38 -31.54 -15.76 15.59
C ALA A 38 -31.14 -16.54 14.35
N GLU A 39 -31.84 -16.34 13.23
CA GLU A 39 -31.46 -16.96 11.94
C GLU A 39 -30.12 -16.44 11.45
N ARG A 40 -29.88 -15.13 11.56
CA ARG A 40 -28.56 -14.54 11.20
C ARG A 40 -27.44 -15.13 12.05
N GLN A 41 -27.65 -15.26 13.36
CA GLN A 41 -26.66 -15.85 14.27
C GLN A 41 -26.33 -17.29 13.87
N HIS A 42 -27.33 -18.12 13.66
CA HIS A 42 -27.12 -19.52 13.26
C HIS A 42 -26.44 -19.65 11.88
N CYS A 43 -26.85 -18.80 10.94
CA CYS A 43 -26.24 -18.75 9.61
C CYS A 43 -24.76 -18.29 9.69
N ALA A 44 -24.45 -17.27 10.47
CA ALA A 44 -23.10 -16.77 10.69
C ALA A 44 -22.17 -17.86 11.27
N GLU A 45 -22.61 -18.59 12.28
CA GLU A 45 -21.87 -19.72 12.84
C GLU A 45 -21.63 -20.82 11.82
N ALA A 46 -22.60 -21.12 10.96
CA ALA A 46 -22.45 -22.11 9.89
C ALA A 46 -21.40 -21.63 8.86
N ILE A 47 -21.41 -20.34 8.47
CA ILE A 47 -20.44 -19.76 7.56
C ILE A 47 -19.03 -19.82 8.16
N VAL A 48 -18.85 -19.44 9.44
CA VAL A 48 -17.54 -19.51 10.11
C VAL A 48 -17.01 -20.93 10.13
N ARG A 49 -17.83 -21.95 10.37
CA ARG A 49 -17.41 -23.37 10.27
C ARG A 49 -16.96 -23.76 8.86
N VAL A 50 -17.58 -23.23 7.82
CA VAL A 50 -17.14 -23.45 6.43
C VAL A 50 -15.79 -22.78 6.19
N MET A 51 -15.65 -21.51 6.62
CA MET A 51 -14.41 -20.76 6.50
C MET A 51 -13.24 -21.42 7.26
N GLU A 52 -13.51 -21.99 8.45
CA GLU A 52 -12.53 -22.73 9.24
C GLU A 52 -12.00 -23.96 8.52
N ARG A 53 -12.86 -24.69 7.78
CA ARG A 53 -12.43 -25.85 6.98
C ARG A 53 -11.57 -25.45 5.78
N MET A 54 -11.73 -24.25 5.27
CA MET A 54 -10.95 -23.72 4.15
C MET A 54 -9.63 -23.10 4.61
N ALA A 55 -9.54 -22.67 5.86
CA ALA A 55 -8.35 -22.03 6.40
C ALA A 55 -7.19 -23.03 6.55
N PRO A 56 -5.94 -22.63 6.23
CA PRO A 56 -4.78 -23.47 6.51
C PRO A 56 -4.63 -23.67 8.02
N ARG A 57 -4.40 -24.90 8.45
CA ARG A 57 -4.23 -25.28 9.86
C ARG A 57 -2.84 -24.90 10.36
N THR A 58 -2.53 -23.60 10.36
CA THR A 58 -1.26 -23.06 10.85
C THR A 58 -1.55 -22.04 11.93
N GLY A 59 -1.18 -22.35 13.19
CA GLY A 59 -1.28 -21.40 14.28
C GLY A 59 -2.18 -21.84 15.44
N ASP A 60 -2.36 -20.92 16.39
CA ASP A 60 -3.19 -21.12 17.57
C ASP A 60 -4.69 -21.08 17.17
N SER A 61 -5.49 -21.96 17.76
CA SER A 61 -6.92 -22.08 17.44
C SER A 61 -7.71 -20.83 17.80
N ASN A 62 -7.31 -20.11 18.86
CA ASN A 62 -7.95 -18.88 19.28
C ASN A 62 -7.72 -17.74 18.30
N ASP A 63 -6.51 -17.57 17.82
CA ASP A 63 -6.18 -16.53 16.81
C ASP A 63 -6.91 -16.80 15.50
N LEU A 64 -7.08 -18.08 15.14
CA LEU A 64 -7.86 -18.46 13.96
C LEU A 64 -9.33 -18.07 14.12
N GLN A 65 -9.95 -18.35 15.25
CA GLN A 65 -11.35 -17.98 15.49
C GLN A 65 -11.55 -16.46 15.42
N HIS A 66 -10.70 -15.66 16.08
CA HIS A 66 -10.74 -14.20 15.97
C HIS A 66 -10.67 -13.74 14.51
N LYS A 67 -9.71 -14.25 13.75
CA LYS A 67 -9.53 -13.93 12.33
C LYS A 67 -10.77 -14.27 11.50
N LEU A 68 -11.40 -15.41 11.73
CA LEU A 68 -12.58 -15.83 10.98
C LEU A 68 -13.78 -14.92 11.22
N TRP A 69 -14.02 -14.51 12.46
CA TRP A 69 -15.09 -13.58 12.80
C TRP A 69 -14.82 -12.16 12.27
N ASP A 70 -13.59 -11.70 12.31
CA ASP A 70 -13.18 -10.43 11.69
C ASP A 70 -13.42 -10.46 10.17
N HIS A 71 -13.07 -11.57 9.51
CA HIS A 71 -13.30 -11.74 8.09
C HIS A 71 -14.77 -11.79 7.73
N LEU A 72 -15.61 -12.43 8.55
CA LEU A 72 -17.06 -12.43 8.38
C LEU A 72 -17.62 -10.99 8.50
N ALA A 73 -17.17 -10.23 9.50
CA ALA A 73 -17.58 -8.84 9.69
C ALA A 73 -17.18 -7.98 8.49
N LEU A 74 -15.96 -8.13 7.96
CA LEU A 74 -15.48 -7.45 6.75
C LEU A 74 -16.30 -7.81 5.52
N MET A 75 -16.59 -9.11 5.29
CA MET A 75 -17.37 -9.59 4.15
C MET A 75 -18.80 -9.08 4.15
N SER A 76 -19.40 -8.94 5.34
CA SER A 76 -20.74 -8.35 5.53
C SER A 76 -20.76 -6.83 5.50
N ASN A 77 -19.61 -6.18 5.35
CA ASN A 77 -19.44 -4.73 5.47
C ASN A 77 -20.03 -4.19 6.80
N PHE A 78 -19.85 -4.95 7.89
CA PHE A 78 -20.38 -4.67 9.24
C PHE A 78 -21.91 -4.46 9.32
N LYS A 79 -22.63 -4.97 8.32
CA LYS A 79 -24.12 -4.90 8.31
C LYS A 79 -24.79 -6.02 9.09
N LEU A 80 -24.02 -7.03 9.49
CA LEU A 80 -24.54 -8.21 10.15
C LEU A 80 -24.77 -7.93 11.64
N ASP A 81 -26.03 -7.80 12.02
CA ASP A 81 -26.45 -7.64 13.43
C ASP A 81 -26.56 -9.02 14.09
N ILE A 82 -25.50 -9.43 14.76
CA ILE A 82 -25.35 -10.70 15.50
C ILE A 82 -24.53 -10.48 16.77
N ASP A 83 -24.47 -11.50 17.63
CA ASP A 83 -23.58 -11.53 18.79
C ASP A 83 -22.23 -12.10 18.38
N TYR A 84 -21.23 -11.23 18.22
CA TYR A 84 -19.88 -11.67 17.91
C TYR A 84 -19.20 -12.22 19.19
N PRO A 85 -18.61 -13.43 19.15
CA PRO A 85 -17.90 -13.99 20.30
C PRO A 85 -16.53 -13.31 20.53
N VAL A 86 -16.10 -12.45 19.64
CA VAL A 86 -14.81 -11.76 19.64
C VAL A 86 -14.99 -10.26 19.39
N ASP A 87 -14.01 -9.47 19.81
CA ASP A 87 -14.00 -8.02 19.55
C ASP A 87 -13.58 -7.73 18.10
N ILE A 88 -14.48 -7.12 17.33
CA ILE A 88 -14.29 -6.76 15.91
C ILE A 88 -13.81 -5.32 15.69
N GLU A 89 -13.44 -4.57 16.75
CA GLU A 89 -12.97 -3.18 16.59
C GLU A 89 -11.69 -3.07 15.74
N GLN A 90 -10.83 -4.07 15.80
CA GLN A 90 -9.62 -4.10 14.97
C GLN A 90 -9.94 -4.23 13.49
N ALA A 91 -10.95 -5.04 13.12
CA ALA A 91 -11.41 -5.17 11.74
C ALA A 91 -11.92 -3.83 11.18
N HIS A 92 -12.63 -3.05 11.98
CA HIS A 92 -13.05 -1.70 11.61
C HIS A 92 -11.88 -0.75 11.30
N LYS A 93 -10.80 -0.83 12.08
CA LYS A 93 -9.60 0.00 11.84
C LYS A 93 -8.88 -0.39 10.54
N ILE A 94 -8.82 -1.68 10.24
CA ILE A 94 -8.19 -2.21 9.01
C ILE A 94 -8.94 -1.75 7.76
N MET A 95 -10.27 -1.64 7.82
CA MET A 95 -11.10 -1.21 6.69
C MET A 95 -10.97 0.28 6.37
N GLN A 96 -10.52 1.10 7.32
CA GLN A 96 -10.28 2.51 7.07
C GLN A 96 -9.10 2.66 6.12
N LYS A 97 -9.31 3.29 4.96
CA LYS A 97 -8.22 3.61 4.04
C LYS A 97 -7.17 4.44 4.76
N PRO A 98 -5.90 4.03 4.76
CA PRO A 98 -4.85 4.82 5.37
C PRO A 98 -4.79 6.20 4.69
N LYS A 99 -4.50 7.23 5.48
CA LYS A 99 -4.27 8.57 4.91
C LYS A 99 -3.10 8.47 3.95
N PRO A 100 -3.21 9.04 2.74
CA PRO A 100 -2.10 9.05 1.81
C PRO A 100 -0.89 9.72 2.46
N MET A 101 0.23 9.02 2.45
CA MET A 101 1.48 9.55 2.98
C MET A 101 1.97 10.65 2.05
N ALA A 102 2.16 11.85 2.60
CA ALA A 102 2.83 12.92 1.86
C ALA A 102 4.31 12.55 1.71
N TYR A 103 4.74 12.30 0.50
CA TYR A 103 6.17 12.15 0.22
C TYR A 103 6.81 13.54 0.25
N PRO A 104 7.75 13.80 1.16
CA PRO A 104 8.47 15.09 1.21
C PRO A 104 9.50 15.15 0.06
N MET A 105 9.02 14.98 -1.17
CA MET A 105 9.89 15.08 -2.34
C MET A 105 10.01 16.54 -2.75
N LYS A 106 11.17 17.12 -2.46
CA LYS A 106 11.58 18.38 -3.08
C LYS A 106 11.79 18.12 -4.58
N ARG A 107 11.36 19.07 -5.41
CA ARG A 107 11.63 19.01 -6.86
C ARG A 107 13.14 19.10 -7.06
N ILE A 108 13.75 18.03 -7.57
CA ILE A 108 15.16 17.99 -7.91
C ILE A 108 15.28 18.58 -9.33
N PRO A 109 15.99 19.69 -9.54
CA PRO A 109 16.12 20.32 -10.86
C PRO A 109 16.76 19.41 -11.88
N VAL A 110 17.82 18.72 -11.50
CA VAL A 110 18.58 17.78 -12.36
C VAL A 110 18.72 16.45 -11.64
N ARG A 111 18.05 15.42 -12.16
CA ARG A 111 17.92 14.11 -11.48
C ARG A 111 19.24 13.35 -11.32
N HIS A 112 20.13 13.44 -12.31
CA HIS A 112 21.37 12.67 -12.31
C HIS A 112 22.37 13.12 -11.23
N TYR A 113 22.26 14.33 -10.70
CA TYR A 113 23.08 14.77 -9.57
C TYR A 113 22.52 14.38 -8.21
N GLY A 114 21.21 14.14 -8.13
CA GLY A 114 20.54 13.79 -6.88
C GLY A 114 20.37 14.95 -5.89
N ASN A 115 19.57 14.72 -4.84
CA ASN A 115 19.24 15.78 -3.89
C ASN A 115 20.44 16.23 -3.05
N MET A 116 21.32 15.30 -2.67
CA MET A 116 22.49 15.61 -1.84
C MET A 116 23.44 16.62 -2.51
N MET A 117 23.61 16.55 -3.83
CA MET A 117 24.43 17.48 -4.55
C MET A 117 23.86 18.91 -4.46
N PHE A 118 22.56 19.07 -4.61
CA PHE A 118 21.91 20.37 -4.46
C PHE A 118 22.00 20.92 -3.04
N GLU A 119 21.99 20.07 -2.02
CA GLU A 119 22.23 20.48 -0.64
C GLU A 119 23.67 20.99 -0.46
N VAL A 120 24.66 20.30 -1.03
CA VAL A 120 26.06 20.77 -1.01
C VAL A 120 26.21 22.10 -1.74
N LEU A 121 25.60 22.27 -2.93
CA LEU A 121 25.64 23.53 -3.68
C LEU A 121 25.00 24.68 -2.92
N ASN A 122 23.89 24.43 -2.22
CA ASN A 122 23.26 25.45 -1.36
C ASN A 122 24.18 25.81 -0.18
N MET A 123 24.82 24.84 0.46
CA MET A 123 25.80 25.12 1.53
C MET A 123 26.97 25.97 1.02
N LEU A 124 27.44 25.73 -0.21
CA LEU A 124 28.52 26.50 -0.82
C LEU A 124 28.18 28.00 -1.02
N LYS A 125 26.89 28.32 -1.22
CA LYS A 125 26.44 29.73 -1.34
C LYS A 125 26.61 30.48 -0.03
N ASP A 126 26.42 29.80 1.10
CA ASP A 126 26.49 30.39 2.44
C ASP A 126 27.91 30.33 3.05
N MET A 127 28.86 29.61 2.41
CA MET A 127 30.22 29.50 2.89
C MET A 127 31.04 30.78 2.57
N PRO A 128 31.83 31.28 3.52
CA PRO A 128 32.78 32.38 3.26
C PRO A 128 33.85 31.98 2.24
N GLU A 129 34.35 32.95 1.50
CA GLU A 129 35.44 32.73 0.58
C GLU A 129 36.70 32.29 1.32
N GLY A 130 37.31 31.19 0.85
CA GLY A 130 38.48 30.59 1.47
C GLY A 130 38.88 29.25 0.83
N ARG A 131 40.01 28.72 1.28
CA ARG A 131 40.58 27.49 0.77
C ARG A 131 39.62 26.29 0.87
N ASP A 132 38.87 26.23 1.95
CA ASP A 132 37.93 25.10 2.19
C ASP A 132 36.75 25.15 1.20
N ARG A 133 36.23 26.36 0.89
CA ARG A 133 35.19 26.55 -0.12
C ARG A 133 35.68 26.15 -1.51
N GLU A 134 36.90 26.58 -1.89
CA GLU A 134 37.52 26.23 -3.19
C GLU A 134 37.71 24.71 -3.33
N GLU A 135 38.14 24.04 -2.26
CA GLU A 135 38.33 22.59 -2.26
C GLU A 135 36.99 21.86 -2.36
N LEU A 136 35.95 22.32 -1.66
CA LEU A 136 34.61 21.75 -1.75
C LEU A 136 33.99 21.95 -3.14
N VAL A 137 34.19 23.12 -3.77
CA VAL A 137 33.77 23.37 -5.16
C VAL A 137 34.45 22.38 -6.12
N ARG A 138 35.75 22.18 -5.94
CA ARG A 138 36.50 21.22 -6.76
C ARG A 138 36.00 19.78 -6.59
N LEU A 139 35.69 19.37 -5.37
CA LEU A 139 35.13 18.05 -5.07
C LEU A 139 33.73 17.88 -5.66
N ALA A 140 32.87 18.89 -5.50
CA ALA A 140 31.53 18.89 -6.05
C ALA A 140 31.56 18.81 -7.59
N ALA A 141 32.40 19.61 -8.26
CA ALA A 141 32.54 19.57 -9.70
C ALA A 141 33.03 18.18 -10.21
N ASN A 142 33.98 17.57 -9.50
CA ASN A 142 34.44 16.23 -9.83
C ASN A 142 33.34 15.17 -9.66
N GLN A 143 32.51 15.28 -8.60
CA GLN A 143 31.41 14.38 -8.40
C GLN A 143 30.32 14.58 -9.47
N MET A 144 29.95 15.83 -9.79
CA MET A 144 29.03 16.15 -10.86
C MET A 144 29.50 15.56 -12.22
N LYS A 145 30.79 15.64 -12.50
CA LYS A 145 31.34 15.02 -13.71
C LYS A 145 31.20 13.49 -13.72
N ARG A 146 31.41 12.83 -12.57
CA ARG A 146 31.20 11.38 -12.43
C ARG A 146 29.73 11.01 -12.64
N ASP A 147 28.84 11.77 -12.05
CA ASP A 147 27.40 11.53 -12.15
C ASP A 147 26.89 11.71 -13.59
N LEU A 148 27.42 12.69 -14.31
CA LEU A 148 27.16 12.86 -15.75
C LEU A 148 27.65 11.66 -16.57
N MET A 149 28.84 11.12 -16.27
CA MET A 149 29.37 9.96 -16.96
C MET A 149 28.57 8.69 -16.68
N LEU A 150 28.09 8.50 -15.45
CA LEU A 150 27.38 7.29 -15.03
C LEU A 150 25.91 7.31 -15.43
N TRP A 151 25.25 8.46 -15.34
CA TRP A 151 23.79 8.59 -15.43
C TRP A 151 23.32 9.55 -16.53
N GLY A 152 24.21 10.37 -17.06
CA GLY A 152 23.90 11.30 -18.15
C GLY A 152 24.07 10.62 -19.51
N HIS A 153 23.07 10.73 -20.37
CA HIS A 153 23.16 10.25 -21.75
C HIS A 153 23.77 11.30 -22.71
N GLY A 154 24.58 12.21 -22.20
CA GLY A 154 25.17 13.29 -22.98
C GLY A 154 26.67 13.46 -22.78
N SER A 155 27.21 14.52 -23.39
CA SER A 155 28.60 14.91 -23.25
C SER A 155 28.96 15.24 -21.80
N SER A 156 30.04 14.68 -21.30
CA SER A 156 30.61 14.95 -19.97
C SER A 156 31.59 16.13 -19.98
N ASP A 157 31.31 17.16 -20.79
CA ASP A 157 32.15 18.29 -20.96
C ASP A 157 32.26 19.16 -19.72
N ASN A 158 33.45 19.68 -19.46
CA ASN A 158 33.71 20.58 -18.33
C ASN A 158 32.82 21.84 -18.39
N GLU A 159 32.51 22.30 -19.61
CA GLU A 159 31.65 23.44 -19.85
C GLU A 159 30.23 23.22 -19.34
N LYS A 160 29.66 22.01 -19.51
CA LYS A 160 28.35 21.66 -18.99
C LYS A 160 28.32 21.63 -17.47
N VAL A 161 29.35 21.01 -16.84
CA VAL A 161 29.47 20.99 -15.38
C VAL A 161 29.60 22.42 -14.82
N ALA A 162 30.39 23.27 -15.46
CA ALA A 162 30.54 24.65 -15.08
C ALA A 162 29.23 25.46 -15.21
N SER A 163 28.46 25.21 -16.28
CA SER A 163 27.14 25.82 -16.49
C SER A 163 26.09 25.34 -15.47
N ASP A 164 26.13 24.07 -15.08
CA ASP A 164 25.19 23.50 -14.11
C ASP A 164 25.55 23.89 -12.65
N LEU A 165 26.79 24.34 -12.41
CA LEU A 165 27.30 24.77 -11.11
C LEU A 165 27.07 26.27 -10.86
N ALA A 166 26.96 27.07 -11.91
CA ALA A 166 26.72 28.52 -11.85
C ALA A 166 25.26 28.84 -11.50
#